data_1f5b12dab6622edf95bb91dc1f7c94ff
#
_entry.id   1f5b12dab6622edf95bb91dc1f7c94ff
#
_cell.length_a   1.000
_cell.length_b   1.000
_cell.length_c   1.000
_cell.angle_alpha   90.00
_cell.angle_beta   90.00
_cell.angle_gamma   90.00
#
_symmetry.space_group_name_H-M   'P 1'
#
loop_
_entity.id
_entity.type
_entity.pdbx_description
1 polymer ?
#
loop_
_entity_poly.entity_id
_entity_poly.type
_entity_poly.pdbx_seq_one_letter_code
_entity_poly.pdbx_strand_id
1 'polypeptide(L)'
;MKTLRIWFGCSMGLALSMIFGWSYGFFAVMLPLFVLGRMDHFSLPLVLMVLFSAVWTTVQATFILEYLQFHPTLMFAAVGIMMLFKCIAMMNPKTYLFGYMGLLVGSIVLNFASYDFMDIEEFNVNLWVISFSNIFVCALAYWLFPEPESKILQTEMTTPVKSDIDYISQVAMGWVVAMAAFLVFQIGDLYDSLSAQASILIILTPMTLAGSMAMAKIRIIGTALGCIAGMAVQLILGSWFGHGLLFWLAFTIAMGPFCLWLTKGQVKAAIAFSAMSALSVPLTTSLVPEQKDAFFSILYRFSSIFVAVLLTAMVMWVVHHWIRVMLLKHPEMKNVEM
;
A
#
# COMPACT_ATOMS: atom_id res chain seq x y z
N MET A 1 4.26 8.30 22.98
CA MET A 1 5.00 7.06 22.72
C MET A 1 4.75 6.50 21.31
N LYS A 2 3.51 6.35 20.82
CA LYS A 2 3.20 5.82 19.46
C LYS A 2 3.96 6.53 18.33
N THR A 3 4.05 7.87 18.36
CA THR A 3 4.81 8.65 17.36
C THR A 3 6.29 8.25 17.30
N LEU A 4 6.95 8.15 18.46
CA LEU A 4 8.36 7.77 18.54
C LEU A 4 8.59 6.34 18.07
N ARG A 5 7.66 5.45 18.36
CA ARG A 5 7.66 4.06 17.90
C ARG A 5 7.64 3.96 16.39
N ILE A 6 6.70 4.68 15.75
CA ILE A 6 6.59 4.70 14.29
C ILE A 6 7.84 5.34 13.67
N TRP A 7 8.26 6.47 14.20
CA TRP A 7 9.44 7.18 13.71
C TRP A 7 10.71 6.33 13.81
N PHE A 8 10.93 5.67 14.96
CA PHE A 8 12.03 4.73 15.15
C PHE A 8 11.94 3.54 14.19
N GLY A 9 10.77 2.92 14.06
CA GLY A 9 10.57 1.77 13.17
C GLY A 9 10.89 2.08 11.71
N CYS A 10 10.42 3.22 11.20
CA CYS A 10 10.69 3.65 9.83
C CYS A 10 12.16 4.03 9.62
N SER A 11 12.79 4.76 10.56
CA SER A 11 14.21 5.15 10.46
C SER A 11 15.14 3.94 10.58
N MET A 12 14.81 2.98 11.45
CA MET A 12 15.57 1.73 11.58
C MET A 12 15.41 0.84 10.35
N GLY A 13 14.20 0.75 9.80
CA GLY A 13 13.94 0.03 8.54
C GLY A 13 14.79 0.60 7.39
N LEU A 14 14.84 1.93 7.26
CA LEU A 14 15.70 2.59 6.26
C LEU A 14 17.18 2.27 6.50
N ALA A 15 17.65 2.37 7.76
CA ALA A 15 19.05 2.08 8.10
C ALA A 15 19.43 0.64 7.70
N LEU A 16 18.59 -0.34 8.02
CA LEU A 16 18.82 -1.74 7.64
C LEU A 16 18.83 -1.90 6.12
N SER A 17 17.91 -1.28 5.42
CA SER A 17 17.89 -1.31 3.95
C SER A 17 19.18 -0.76 3.34
N MET A 18 19.71 0.32 3.89
CA MET A 18 20.96 0.92 3.40
C MET A 18 22.19 0.08 3.75
N ILE A 19 22.23 -0.52 4.94
CA ILE A 19 23.37 -1.35 5.39
C ILE A 19 23.43 -2.65 4.57
N PHE A 20 22.29 -3.27 4.31
CA PHE A 20 22.22 -4.54 3.57
C PHE A 20 22.06 -4.37 2.05
N GLY A 21 21.92 -3.14 1.55
CA GLY A 21 21.80 -2.83 0.13
C GLY A 21 20.56 -3.44 -0.53
N TRP A 22 19.42 -3.46 0.16
CA TRP A 22 18.19 -4.05 -0.38
C TRP A 22 17.65 -3.26 -1.56
N SER A 23 17.50 -3.91 -2.71
CA SER A 23 17.01 -3.31 -3.97
C SER A 23 15.61 -2.69 -3.83
N TYR A 24 14.76 -3.24 -2.94
CA TYR A 24 13.39 -2.76 -2.71
C TYR A 24 13.23 -2.14 -1.31
N GLY A 25 14.21 -1.34 -0.89
CA GLY A 25 14.32 -0.76 0.45
C GLY A 25 13.13 0.06 0.92
N PHE A 26 12.27 0.56 0.02
CA PHE A 26 11.06 1.27 0.40
C PHE A 26 10.09 0.39 1.22
N PHE A 27 10.07 -0.93 1.02
CA PHE A 27 9.29 -1.84 1.86
C PHE A 27 9.78 -1.87 3.31
N ALA A 28 11.09 -1.70 3.53
CA ALA A 28 11.65 -1.65 4.87
C ALA A 28 11.18 -0.43 5.68
N VAL A 29 10.78 0.65 5.01
CA VAL A 29 10.16 1.82 5.63
C VAL A 29 8.64 1.67 5.74
N MET A 30 8.00 1.15 4.68
CA MET A 30 6.55 1.08 4.59
C MET A 30 5.92 0.01 5.49
N LEU A 31 6.58 -1.14 5.66
CA LEU A 31 6.04 -2.22 6.51
C LEU A 31 5.98 -1.81 8.00
N PRO A 32 7.04 -1.27 8.63
CA PRO A 32 6.95 -0.73 9.98
C PRO A 32 5.91 0.39 10.10
N LEU A 33 5.85 1.30 9.13
CA LEU A 33 4.83 2.35 9.08
C LEU A 33 3.41 1.78 9.14
N PHE A 34 3.15 0.79 8.32
CA PHE A 34 1.84 0.16 8.21
C PHE A 34 1.46 -0.62 9.49
N VAL A 35 2.38 -1.41 10.01
CA VAL A 35 2.17 -2.22 11.21
C VAL A 35 2.04 -1.34 12.45
N LEU A 36 3.05 -0.51 12.74
CA LEU A 36 3.11 0.32 13.94
C LEU A 36 2.05 1.44 13.94
N GLY A 37 1.65 1.92 12.76
CA GLY A 37 0.57 2.90 12.62
C GLY A 37 -0.79 2.37 13.07
N ARG A 38 -1.06 1.08 12.85
CA ARG A 38 -2.36 0.43 13.16
C ARG A 38 -2.40 -0.24 14.53
N MET A 39 -1.26 -0.65 15.05
CA MET A 39 -1.19 -1.37 16.32
C MET A 39 -0.97 -0.42 17.49
N ASP A 40 -1.83 -0.48 18.49
CA ASP A 40 -1.61 0.19 19.76
C ASP A 40 -0.76 -0.68 20.70
N HIS A 41 -1.01 -2.01 20.72
CA HIS A 41 -0.23 -3.00 21.45
C HIS A 41 0.49 -3.96 20.50
N PHE A 42 1.64 -4.47 20.91
CA PHE A 42 2.35 -5.47 20.11
C PHE A 42 1.52 -6.76 19.99
N SER A 43 1.19 -7.09 18.78
CA SER A 43 0.45 -8.31 18.44
C SER A 43 1.24 -9.13 17.43
N LEU A 44 1.96 -10.14 17.93
CA LEU A 44 2.71 -11.05 17.08
C LEU A 44 1.86 -11.71 15.99
N PRO A 45 0.61 -12.17 16.26
CA PRO A 45 -0.24 -12.73 15.21
C PRO A 45 -0.52 -11.76 14.06
N LEU A 46 -0.67 -10.46 14.33
CA LEU A 46 -0.93 -9.46 13.30
C LEU A 46 0.31 -9.22 12.43
N VAL A 47 1.49 -9.17 13.04
CA VAL A 47 2.76 -9.03 12.30
C VAL A 47 3.03 -10.27 11.44
N LEU A 48 2.80 -11.46 11.99
CA LEU A 48 2.91 -12.72 11.25
C LEU A 48 1.89 -12.83 10.11
N MET A 49 0.68 -12.29 10.29
CA MET A 49 -0.32 -12.25 9.22
C MET A 49 0.13 -11.39 8.04
N VAL A 50 0.80 -10.26 8.29
CA VAL A 50 1.37 -9.41 7.23
C VAL A 50 2.49 -10.17 6.49
N LEU A 51 3.42 -10.80 7.22
CA LEU A 51 4.46 -11.64 6.64
C LEU A 51 3.87 -12.77 5.81
N PHE A 52 2.92 -13.53 6.38
CA PHE A 52 2.28 -14.65 5.68
C PHE A 52 1.53 -14.17 4.43
N SER A 53 0.86 -13.02 4.50
CA SER A 53 0.19 -12.44 3.32
C SER A 53 1.19 -12.10 2.21
N ALA A 54 2.33 -11.51 2.54
CA ALA A 54 3.37 -11.19 1.57
C ALA A 54 3.93 -12.46 0.92
N VAL A 55 4.38 -13.43 1.71
CA VAL A 55 4.93 -14.70 1.22
C VAL A 55 3.92 -15.48 0.38
N TRP A 56 2.70 -15.67 0.91
CA TRP A 56 1.67 -16.41 0.20
C TRP A 56 1.30 -15.77 -1.14
N THR A 57 1.22 -14.45 -1.17
CA THR A 57 0.83 -13.73 -2.39
C THR A 57 1.93 -13.72 -3.43
N THR A 58 3.20 -13.60 -3.03
CA THR A 58 4.32 -13.70 -3.97
C THR A 58 4.41 -15.09 -4.57
N VAL A 59 4.24 -16.15 -3.77
CA VAL A 59 4.19 -17.54 -4.27
C VAL A 59 3.06 -17.74 -5.28
N GLN A 60 1.86 -17.19 -5.00
CA GLN A 60 0.74 -17.25 -5.95
C GLN A 60 1.06 -16.50 -7.25
N ALA A 61 1.63 -15.30 -7.15
CA ALA A 61 1.96 -14.48 -8.31
C ALA A 61 3.06 -15.12 -9.16
N THR A 62 4.11 -15.66 -8.54
CA THR A 62 5.17 -16.40 -9.23
C THR A 62 4.60 -17.60 -9.98
N PHE A 63 3.75 -18.40 -9.31
CA PHE A 63 3.10 -19.53 -9.96
C PHE A 63 2.27 -19.10 -11.19
N ILE A 64 1.50 -18.01 -11.09
CA ILE A 64 0.72 -17.50 -12.22
C ILE A 64 1.63 -17.06 -13.37
N LEU A 65 2.72 -16.36 -13.08
CA LEU A 65 3.65 -15.87 -14.09
C LEU A 65 4.43 -17.01 -14.74
N GLU A 66 4.98 -17.94 -14.01
CA GLU A 66 5.78 -19.04 -14.55
C GLU A 66 4.96 -20.01 -15.44
N TYR A 67 3.74 -20.33 -14.99
CA TYR A 67 2.96 -21.39 -15.66
C TYR A 67 1.87 -20.86 -16.59
N LEU A 68 1.36 -19.64 -16.39
CA LEU A 68 0.22 -19.13 -17.12
C LEU A 68 0.53 -17.93 -18.03
N GLN A 69 1.74 -17.38 -17.99
CA GLN A 69 2.12 -16.21 -18.80
C GLN A 69 1.91 -16.44 -20.30
N PHE A 70 2.16 -17.65 -20.78
CA PHE A 70 1.97 -18.01 -22.21
C PHE A 70 0.50 -18.22 -22.59
N HIS A 71 -0.42 -18.22 -21.62
CA HIS A 71 -1.87 -18.40 -21.83
C HIS A 71 -2.64 -17.19 -21.29
N PRO A 72 -2.77 -16.08 -22.06
CA PRO A 72 -3.30 -14.81 -21.53
C PRO A 72 -4.71 -14.93 -20.90
N THR A 73 -5.58 -15.77 -21.47
CA THR A 73 -6.94 -16.00 -20.96
C THR A 73 -6.94 -16.72 -19.61
N LEU A 74 -6.08 -17.73 -19.44
CA LEU A 74 -5.92 -18.45 -18.19
C LEU A 74 -5.25 -17.59 -17.12
N MET A 75 -4.21 -16.83 -17.52
CA MET A 75 -3.56 -15.87 -16.65
C MET A 75 -4.57 -14.84 -16.11
N PHE A 76 -5.37 -14.24 -17.01
CA PHE A 76 -6.40 -13.28 -16.62
C PHE A 76 -7.43 -13.87 -15.66
N ALA A 77 -7.89 -15.10 -15.91
CA ALA A 77 -8.83 -15.81 -15.03
C ALA A 77 -8.20 -16.09 -13.66
N ALA A 78 -6.95 -16.56 -13.61
CA ALA A 78 -6.23 -16.85 -12.37
C ALA A 78 -6.00 -15.59 -11.52
N VAL A 79 -5.58 -14.50 -12.16
CA VAL A 79 -5.43 -13.17 -11.52
C VAL A 79 -6.78 -12.70 -10.98
N GLY A 80 -7.86 -12.85 -11.77
CA GLY A 80 -9.20 -12.47 -11.38
C GLY A 80 -9.67 -13.23 -10.13
N ILE A 81 -9.45 -14.53 -10.09
CA ILE A 81 -9.79 -15.37 -8.93
C ILE A 81 -8.95 -14.94 -7.71
N MET A 82 -7.65 -14.76 -7.87
CA MET A 82 -6.76 -14.33 -6.79
C MET A 82 -7.21 -12.98 -6.20
N MET A 83 -7.46 -11.97 -7.04
CA MET A 83 -7.91 -10.65 -6.60
C MET A 83 -9.28 -10.69 -5.94
N LEU A 84 -10.21 -11.54 -6.44
CA LEU A 84 -11.52 -11.72 -5.84
C LEU A 84 -11.41 -12.23 -4.39
N PHE A 85 -10.61 -13.27 -4.15
CA PHE A 85 -10.39 -13.77 -2.80
C PHE A 85 -9.77 -12.73 -1.87
N LYS A 86 -8.85 -11.89 -2.37
CA LYS A 86 -8.27 -10.79 -1.58
C LYS A 86 -9.33 -9.72 -1.25
N CYS A 87 -10.19 -9.36 -2.20
CA CYS A 87 -11.29 -8.43 -1.95
C CYS A 87 -12.31 -8.98 -0.92
N ILE A 88 -12.65 -10.27 -1.00
CA ILE A 88 -13.50 -10.94 0.00
C ILE A 88 -12.83 -10.89 1.38
N ALA A 89 -11.53 -11.20 1.46
CA ALA A 89 -10.78 -11.16 2.72
C ALA A 89 -10.75 -9.74 3.33
N MET A 90 -10.76 -8.69 2.52
CA MET A 90 -10.83 -7.29 2.98
C MET A 90 -12.17 -6.92 3.63
N MET A 91 -13.25 -7.66 3.36
CA MET A 91 -14.55 -7.37 3.97
C MET A 91 -14.64 -7.82 5.43
N ASN A 92 -13.81 -8.76 5.85
CA ASN A 92 -13.79 -9.25 7.22
C ASN A 92 -12.69 -8.51 8.02
N PRO A 93 -13.01 -7.86 9.17
CA PRO A 93 -12.03 -7.15 9.98
C PRO A 93 -10.81 -7.98 10.40
N LYS A 94 -11.02 -9.28 10.64
CA LYS A 94 -9.93 -10.20 11.07
C LYS A 94 -8.92 -10.50 9.96
N THR A 95 -9.40 -10.59 8.71
CA THR A 95 -8.57 -10.92 7.53
C THR A 95 -8.30 -9.72 6.63
N TYR A 96 -8.78 -8.53 7.02
CA TYR A 96 -8.64 -7.30 6.26
C TYR A 96 -7.18 -7.03 5.83
N LEU A 97 -6.25 -7.13 6.78
CA LEU A 97 -4.83 -6.89 6.51
C LEU A 97 -4.24 -7.91 5.54
N PHE A 98 -4.63 -9.17 5.68
CA PHE A 98 -4.22 -10.23 4.76
C PHE A 98 -4.72 -9.95 3.34
N GLY A 99 -5.98 -9.55 3.18
CA GLY A 99 -6.55 -9.19 1.89
C GLY A 99 -5.88 -7.97 1.29
N TYR A 100 -5.75 -6.90 2.05
CA TYR A 100 -5.18 -5.63 1.59
C TYR A 100 -3.70 -5.75 1.18
N MET A 101 -2.87 -6.34 2.03
CA MET A 101 -1.45 -6.55 1.72
C MET A 101 -1.30 -7.51 0.54
N GLY A 102 -2.11 -8.56 0.48
CA GLY A 102 -2.10 -9.47 -0.63
C GLY A 102 -2.56 -8.85 -1.96
N LEU A 103 -3.56 -7.97 -1.93
CA LEU A 103 -3.99 -7.23 -3.12
C LEU A 103 -2.90 -6.27 -3.60
N LEU A 104 -2.28 -5.51 -2.68
CA LEU A 104 -1.22 -4.56 -2.98
C LEU A 104 0.02 -5.26 -3.55
N VAL A 105 0.56 -6.24 -2.83
CA VAL A 105 1.77 -6.98 -3.22
C VAL A 105 1.51 -7.77 -4.49
N GLY A 106 0.38 -8.50 -4.56
CA GLY A 106 0.03 -9.30 -5.72
C GLY A 106 -0.13 -8.49 -6.99
N SER A 107 -0.78 -7.34 -6.92
CA SER A 107 -0.93 -6.44 -8.06
C SER A 107 0.42 -5.88 -8.52
N ILE A 108 1.29 -5.51 -7.59
CA ILE A 108 2.66 -5.03 -7.91
C ILE A 108 3.45 -6.14 -8.60
N VAL A 109 3.53 -7.33 -8.01
CA VAL A 109 4.32 -8.45 -8.56
C VAL A 109 3.80 -8.85 -9.93
N LEU A 110 2.49 -9.06 -10.07
CA LEU A 110 1.89 -9.49 -11.35
C LEU A 110 2.11 -8.49 -12.49
N ASN A 111 2.10 -7.19 -12.21
CA ASN A 111 2.33 -6.20 -13.25
C ASN A 111 3.81 -6.03 -13.56
N PHE A 112 4.67 -5.93 -12.54
CA PHE A 112 6.07 -5.58 -12.76
C PHE A 112 6.96 -6.78 -13.09
N ALA A 113 6.67 -7.96 -12.57
CA ALA A 113 7.39 -9.17 -12.90
C ALA A 113 7.01 -9.77 -14.28
N SER A 114 5.95 -9.25 -14.93
CA SER A 114 5.66 -9.58 -16.33
C SER A 114 6.59 -8.85 -17.32
N TYR A 115 7.38 -7.89 -16.83
CA TYR A 115 8.38 -7.17 -17.64
C TYR A 115 9.77 -7.74 -17.35
N ASP A 116 10.59 -7.90 -18.38
CA ASP A 116 11.93 -8.51 -18.31
C ASP A 116 12.95 -7.73 -17.44
N PHE A 117 12.63 -6.50 -17.04
CA PHE A 117 13.54 -5.68 -16.22
C PHE A 117 13.48 -6.03 -14.71
N MET A 118 12.50 -6.81 -14.26
CA MET A 118 12.32 -7.16 -12.86
C MET A 118 12.55 -8.64 -12.64
N ASP A 119 13.61 -8.97 -11.91
CA ASP A 119 13.83 -10.33 -11.43
C ASP A 119 12.84 -10.66 -10.30
N ILE A 120 11.93 -11.60 -10.59
CA ILE A 120 10.89 -12.01 -9.64
C ILE A 120 11.49 -12.75 -8.43
N GLU A 121 12.57 -13.50 -8.62
CA GLU A 121 13.22 -14.23 -7.54
C GLU A 121 13.90 -13.25 -6.57
N GLU A 122 14.64 -12.28 -7.12
CA GLU A 122 15.27 -11.23 -6.33
C GLU A 122 14.22 -10.42 -5.56
N PHE A 123 13.11 -10.04 -6.21
CA PHE A 123 12.02 -9.32 -5.56
C PHE A 123 11.42 -10.13 -4.40
N ASN A 124 11.09 -11.39 -4.62
CA ASN A 124 10.50 -12.26 -3.62
C ASN A 124 11.41 -12.43 -2.41
N VAL A 125 12.70 -12.75 -2.63
CA VAL A 125 13.68 -12.92 -1.57
C VAL A 125 13.85 -11.63 -0.77
N ASN A 126 14.00 -10.48 -1.43
CA ASN A 126 14.10 -9.18 -0.76
C ASN A 126 12.85 -8.90 0.08
N LEU A 127 11.65 -9.07 -0.48
CA LEU A 127 10.40 -8.82 0.24
C LEU A 127 10.24 -9.74 1.46
N TRP A 128 10.63 -11.02 1.35
CA TRP A 128 10.56 -11.97 2.46
C TRP A 128 11.54 -11.60 3.57
N VAL A 129 12.79 -11.29 3.22
CA VAL A 129 13.83 -10.86 4.17
C VAL A 129 13.42 -9.57 4.87
N ILE A 130 12.93 -8.58 4.12
CA ILE A 130 12.44 -7.31 4.68
C ILE A 130 11.25 -7.56 5.61
N SER A 131 10.28 -8.38 5.20
CA SER A 131 9.10 -8.70 6.00
C SER A 131 9.46 -9.43 7.29
N PHE A 132 10.42 -10.35 7.23
CA PHE A 132 10.95 -11.03 8.41
C PHE A 132 11.69 -10.07 9.34
N SER A 133 12.57 -9.24 8.81
CA SER A 133 13.30 -8.22 9.56
C SER A 133 12.36 -7.22 10.23
N ASN A 134 11.22 -6.91 9.60
CA ASN A 134 10.19 -6.04 10.16
C ASN A 134 9.61 -6.56 11.50
N ILE A 135 9.58 -7.88 11.71
CA ILE A 135 9.15 -8.45 13.00
C ILE A 135 10.06 -7.97 14.12
N PHE A 136 11.36 -8.04 13.91
CA PHE A 136 12.36 -7.60 14.89
C PHE A 136 12.33 -6.08 15.09
N VAL A 137 12.21 -5.31 14.01
CA VAL A 137 12.10 -3.84 14.07
C VAL A 137 10.87 -3.43 14.87
N CYS A 138 9.71 -4.06 14.63
CA CYS A 138 8.49 -3.78 15.37
C CYS A 138 8.62 -4.20 16.84
N ALA A 139 9.15 -5.38 17.12
CA ALA A 139 9.37 -5.84 18.50
C ALA A 139 10.30 -4.90 19.27
N LEU A 140 11.42 -4.49 18.66
CA LEU A 140 12.36 -3.54 19.25
C LEU A 140 11.72 -2.17 19.48
N ALA A 141 10.90 -1.69 18.54
CA ALA A 141 10.18 -0.42 18.67
C ALA A 141 9.21 -0.42 19.86
N TYR A 142 8.52 -1.54 20.12
CA TYR A 142 7.64 -1.70 21.27
C TYR A 142 8.42 -1.86 22.58
N TRP A 143 9.56 -2.52 22.54
CA TRP A 143 10.43 -2.67 23.71
C TRP A 143 11.01 -1.32 24.15
N LEU A 144 11.47 -0.49 23.20
CA LEU A 144 12.05 0.83 23.50
C LEU A 144 11.00 1.88 23.89
N PHE A 145 9.79 1.80 23.29
CA PHE A 145 8.72 2.78 23.48
C PHE A 145 7.42 2.08 23.89
N PRO A 146 7.33 1.50 25.11
CA PRO A 146 6.14 0.77 25.56
C PRO A 146 4.94 1.71 25.68
N GLU A 147 3.74 1.17 25.50
CA GLU A 147 2.49 1.90 25.71
C GLU A 147 2.14 1.85 27.21
N PRO A 148 1.76 2.98 27.84
CA PRO A 148 1.26 2.97 29.20
C PRO A 148 -0.11 2.24 29.25
N GLU A 149 -0.28 1.35 30.22
CA GLU A 149 -1.44 0.45 30.38
C GLU A 149 -2.81 1.16 30.52
N SER A 150 -2.80 2.46 30.81
CA SER A 150 -4.01 3.26 31.07
C SER A 150 -4.88 3.58 29.84
N LYS A 151 -4.52 3.14 28.65
CA LYS A 151 -5.27 3.40 27.39
C LYS A 151 -5.93 2.17 26.76
N ILE A 152 -6.17 1.13 27.54
CA ILE A 152 -6.99 -0.01 27.08
C ILE A 152 -8.48 0.38 27.17
N LEU A 153 -8.88 1.39 26.45
CA LEU A 153 -10.26 1.52 26.02
C LEU A 153 -10.37 0.66 24.75
N GLN A 154 -10.85 -0.54 24.92
CA GLN A 154 -11.34 -1.38 23.84
C GLN A 154 -12.43 -0.58 23.12
N THR A 155 -12.04 0.13 22.07
CA THR A 155 -13.01 0.56 21.07
C THR A 155 -13.37 -0.70 20.31
N GLU A 156 -14.34 -1.45 20.84
CA GLU A 156 -15.06 -2.43 20.05
C GLU A 156 -15.64 -1.64 18.87
N MET A 157 -15.02 -1.78 17.71
CA MET A 157 -15.62 -1.32 16.47
C MET A 157 -16.84 -2.21 16.26
N THR A 158 -17.99 -1.75 16.70
CA THR A 158 -19.27 -2.30 16.25
C THR A 158 -19.34 -2.05 14.76
N THR A 159 -18.97 -3.06 14.00
CA THR A 159 -19.19 -3.05 12.55
C THR A 159 -20.70 -3.09 12.35
N PRO A 160 -21.31 -2.07 11.71
CA PRO A 160 -22.72 -2.13 11.39
C PRO A 160 -22.95 -3.37 10.55
N VAL A 161 -24.03 -4.09 10.87
CA VAL A 161 -24.48 -5.26 10.08
C VAL A 161 -24.80 -4.74 8.68
N LYS A 162 -23.92 -5.06 7.72
CA LYS A 162 -24.12 -4.68 6.31
C LYS A 162 -25.16 -5.60 5.70
N SER A 163 -26.02 -5.07 4.84
CA SER A 163 -26.91 -5.91 4.04
C SER A 163 -26.09 -6.77 3.06
N ASP A 164 -26.60 -7.94 2.69
CA ASP A 164 -25.91 -8.84 1.75
C ASP A 164 -25.69 -8.16 0.38
N ILE A 165 -26.62 -7.29 -0.03
CA ILE A 165 -26.53 -6.50 -1.26
C ILE A 165 -25.36 -5.52 -1.19
N ASP A 166 -25.19 -4.83 -0.06
CA ASP A 166 -24.06 -3.91 0.13
C ASP A 166 -22.73 -4.66 0.14
N TYR A 167 -22.69 -5.85 0.73
CA TYR A 167 -21.51 -6.70 0.75
C TYR A 167 -21.08 -7.09 -0.66
N ILE A 168 -22.01 -7.66 -1.46
CA ILE A 168 -21.74 -8.08 -2.84
C ILE A 168 -21.34 -6.89 -3.71
N SER A 169 -22.04 -5.77 -3.59
CA SER A 169 -21.73 -4.54 -4.34
C SER A 169 -20.34 -4.01 -4.04
N GLN A 170 -19.90 -4.03 -2.77
CA GLN A 170 -18.57 -3.57 -2.36
C GLN A 170 -17.47 -4.49 -2.87
N VAL A 171 -17.63 -5.81 -2.74
CA VAL A 171 -16.67 -6.80 -3.26
C VAL A 171 -16.57 -6.69 -4.78
N ALA A 172 -17.71 -6.63 -5.48
CA ALA A 172 -17.73 -6.52 -6.93
C ALA A 172 -17.07 -5.22 -7.42
N MET A 173 -17.35 -4.08 -6.78
CA MET A 173 -16.72 -2.81 -7.10
C MET A 173 -15.20 -2.89 -6.91
N GLY A 174 -14.73 -3.40 -5.77
CA GLY A 174 -13.30 -3.52 -5.47
C GLY A 174 -12.60 -4.44 -6.48
N TRP A 175 -13.22 -5.58 -6.79
CA TRP A 175 -12.67 -6.54 -7.75
C TRP A 175 -12.61 -5.99 -9.18
N VAL A 176 -13.70 -5.38 -9.66
CA VAL A 176 -13.74 -4.80 -11.01
C VAL A 176 -12.70 -3.70 -11.18
N VAL A 177 -12.55 -2.81 -10.18
CA VAL A 177 -11.56 -1.73 -10.24
C VAL A 177 -10.13 -2.28 -10.17
N ALA A 178 -9.86 -3.29 -9.33
CA ALA A 178 -8.55 -3.93 -9.26
C ALA A 178 -8.19 -4.63 -10.58
N MET A 179 -9.14 -5.34 -11.20
CA MET A 179 -8.96 -5.99 -12.51
C MET A 179 -8.81 -4.98 -13.64
N ALA A 180 -9.59 -3.90 -13.64
CA ALA A 180 -9.44 -2.82 -14.61
C ALA A 180 -8.05 -2.16 -14.49
N ALA A 181 -7.58 -1.90 -13.29
CA ALA A 181 -6.22 -1.41 -13.05
C ALA A 181 -5.18 -2.39 -13.61
N PHE A 182 -5.28 -3.68 -13.28
CA PHE A 182 -4.38 -4.70 -13.82
C PHE A 182 -4.33 -4.69 -15.35
N LEU A 183 -5.48 -4.66 -16.02
CA LEU A 183 -5.55 -4.63 -17.48
C LEU A 183 -4.96 -3.36 -18.08
N VAL A 184 -5.26 -2.19 -17.51
CA VAL A 184 -4.74 -0.91 -18.01
C VAL A 184 -3.22 -0.87 -17.91
N PHE A 185 -2.64 -1.36 -16.82
CA PHE A 185 -1.19 -1.41 -16.66
C PHE A 185 -0.54 -2.42 -17.61
N GLN A 186 -1.17 -3.57 -17.84
CA GLN A 186 -0.66 -4.59 -18.77
C GLN A 186 -0.76 -4.14 -20.24
N ILE A 187 -1.89 -3.54 -20.64
CA ILE A 187 -2.11 -3.11 -22.03
C ILE A 187 -1.36 -1.80 -22.34
N GLY A 188 -1.30 -0.92 -21.35
CA GLY A 188 -0.67 0.41 -21.49
C GLY A 188 0.85 0.41 -21.34
N ASP A 189 1.45 -0.74 -21.03
CA ASP A 189 2.89 -0.90 -20.80
C ASP A 189 3.47 0.12 -19.80
N LEU A 190 2.74 0.31 -18.68
CA LEU A 190 3.03 1.36 -17.70
C LEU A 190 4.03 0.90 -16.63
N TYR A 191 5.18 0.37 -17.05
CA TYR A 191 6.21 -0.19 -16.17
C TYR A 191 6.79 0.82 -15.16
N ASP A 192 6.85 2.11 -15.49
CA ASP A 192 7.38 3.16 -14.59
C ASP A 192 6.38 3.64 -13.51
N SER A 193 5.14 3.16 -13.56
CA SER A 193 4.03 3.74 -12.78
C SER A 193 3.61 2.93 -11.55
N LEU A 194 4.56 2.21 -10.91
CA LEU A 194 4.33 1.44 -9.67
C LEU A 194 3.59 2.25 -8.59
N SER A 195 3.96 3.52 -8.44
CA SER A 195 3.33 4.41 -7.46
C SER A 195 1.86 4.73 -7.78
N ALA A 196 1.53 4.81 -9.07
CA ALA A 196 0.17 5.00 -9.54
C ALA A 196 -0.67 3.77 -9.24
N GLN A 197 -0.18 2.58 -9.58
CA GLN A 197 -0.85 1.31 -9.29
C GLN A 197 -1.10 1.11 -7.79
N ALA A 198 -0.08 1.29 -6.96
CA ALA A 198 -0.24 1.23 -5.50
C ALA A 198 -1.28 2.25 -5.00
N SER A 199 -1.37 3.43 -5.62
CA SER A 199 -2.34 4.46 -5.24
C SER A 199 -3.77 4.07 -5.57
N ILE A 200 -4.02 3.40 -6.69
CA ILE A 200 -5.34 2.84 -7.03
C ILE A 200 -5.81 1.88 -5.94
N LEU A 201 -4.94 0.97 -5.51
CA LEU A 201 -5.28 -0.01 -4.49
C LEU A 201 -5.45 0.61 -3.09
N ILE A 202 -4.69 1.65 -2.77
CA ILE A 202 -4.87 2.41 -1.52
C ILE A 202 -6.24 3.10 -1.49
N ILE A 203 -6.72 3.63 -2.61
CA ILE A 203 -8.05 4.24 -2.70
C ILE A 203 -9.15 3.21 -2.48
N LEU A 204 -8.93 1.96 -2.86
CA LEU A 204 -9.88 0.86 -2.65
C LEU A 204 -10.00 0.41 -1.18
N THR A 205 -9.08 0.81 -0.30
CA THR A 205 -9.06 0.35 1.11
C THR A 205 -10.39 0.44 1.85
N PRO A 206 -11.22 1.51 1.71
CA PRO A 206 -12.49 1.58 2.41
C PRO A 206 -13.57 0.66 1.85
N MET A 207 -13.37 0.08 0.67
CA MET A 207 -14.34 -0.77 -0.04
C MET A 207 -15.74 -0.15 -0.24
N THR A 208 -15.89 1.16 -0.03
CA THR A 208 -17.13 1.91 -0.22
C THR A 208 -16.88 3.12 -1.12
N LEU A 209 -17.85 3.50 -1.97
CA LEU A 209 -17.67 4.64 -2.88
C LEU A 209 -17.35 5.94 -2.13
N ALA A 210 -18.11 6.26 -1.09
CA ALA A 210 -17.90 7.48 -0.31
C ALA A 210 -16.54 7.49 0.39
N GLY A 211 -16.14 6.37 1.00
CA GLY A 211 -14.83 6.21 1.63
C GLY A 211 -13.68 6.30 0.62
N SER A 212 -13.83 5.68 -0.54
CA SER A 212 -12.83 5.73 -1.60
C SER A 212 -12.68 7.12 -2.22
N MET A 213 -13.77 7.86 -2.38
CA MET A 213 -13.70 9.27 -2.81
C MET A 213 -12.99 10.17 -1.79
N ALA A 214 -13.23 9.93 -0.49
CA ALA A 214 -12.50 10.60 0.58
C ALA A 214 -11.00 10.22 0.55
N MET A 215 -10.69 8.93 0.36
CA MET A 215 -9.30 8.45 0.23
C MET A 215 -8.60 9.00 -1.01
N ALA A 216 -9.30 9.20 -2.12
CA ALA A 216 -8.75 9.84 -3.32
C ALA A 216 -8.25 11.26 -3.02
N LYS A 217 -9.06 12.08 -2.34
CA LYS A 217 -8.65 13.42 -1.91
C LYS A 217 -7.46 13.39 -0.94
N ILE A 218 -7.52 12.49 0.05
CA ILE A 218 -6.44 12.28 1.03
C ILE A 218 -5.15 11.87 0.32
N ARG A 219 -5.24 10.98 -0.68
CA ARG A 219 -4.09 10.50 -1.44
C ARG A 219 -3.41 11.63 -2.22
N ILE A 220 -4.18 12.48 -2.90
CA ILE A 220 -3.65 13.64 -3.63
C ILE A 220 -2.91 14.61 -2.68
N ILE A 221 -3.56 15.00 -1.58
CA ILE A 221 -2.99 15.94 -0.61
C ILE A 221 -1.73 15.34 0.03
N GLY A 222 -1.80 14.10 0.49
CA GLY A 222 -0.67 13.43 1.12
C GLY A 222 0.50 13.26 0.16
N THR A 223 0.25 12.83 -1.08
CA THR A 223 1.29 12.70 -2.11
C THR A 223 1.95 14.03 -2.40
N ALA A 224 1.18 15.12 -2.55
CA ALA A 224 1.74 16.46 -2.75
C ALA A 224 2.69 16.85 -1.61
N LEU A 225 2.26 16.67 -0.35
CA LEU A 225 3.09 16.98 0.82
C LEU A 225 4.35 16.10 0.89
N GLY A 226 4.23 14.81 0.61
CA GLY A 226 5.37 13.89 0.58
C GLY A 226 6.37 14.22 -0.52
N CYS A 227 5.90 14.56 -1.72
CA CYS A 227 6.74 15.00 -2.83
C CYS A 227 7.46 16.33 -2.52
N ILE A 228 6.77 17.30 -1.93
CA ILE A 228 7.39 18.57 -1.50
C ILE A 228 8.50 18.30 -0.45
N ALA A 229 8.23 17.44 0.54
CA ALA A 229 9.22 17.06 1.52
C ALA A 229 10.40 16.31 0.88
N GLY A 230 10.16 15.42 -0.07
CA GLY A 230 11.19 14.71 -0.81
C GLY A 230 12.07 15.64 -1.64
N MET A 231 11.47 16.59 -2.36
CA MET A 231 12.20 17.63 -3.09
C MET A 231 13.05 18.50 -2.14
N ALA A 232 12.51 18.88 -0.99
CA ALA A 232 13.25 19.64 0.01
C ALA A 232 14.48 18.87 0.52
N VAL A 233 14.33 17.57 0.83
CA VAL A 233 15.46 16.70 1.22
C VAL A 233 16.53 16.67 0.14
N GLN A 234 16.14 16.53 -1.13
CA GLN A 234 17.09 16.54 -2.24
C GLN A 234 17.82 17.87 -2.40
N LEU A 235 17.09 18.99 -2.33
CA LEU A 235 17.68 20.31 -2.46
C LEU A 235 18.66 20.62 -1.30
N ILE A 236 18.31 20.21 -0.08
CA ILE A 236 19.17 20.39 1.10
C ILE A 236 20.44 19.54 0.99
N LEU A 237 20.30 18.30 0.55
CA LEU A 237 21.45 17.40 0.40
C LEU A 237 22.32 17.77 -0.81
N GLY A 238 21.70 18.23 -1.92
CA GLY A 238 22.41 18.63 -3.13
C GLY A 238 23.44 17.58 -3.58
N SER A 239 24.72 18.00 -3.65
CA SER A 239 25.84 17.11 -4.00
C SER A 239 26.19 16.05 -2.92
N TRP A 240 25.66 16.18 -1.71
CA TRP A 240 25.90 15.27 -0.58
C TRP A 240 24.89 14.11 -0.52
N PHE A 241 24.04 13.99 -1.51
CA PHE A 241 23.00 12.94 -1.57
C PHE A 241 23.58 11.51 -1.53
N GLY A 242 24.80 11.31 -2.07
CA GLY A 242 25.52 10.03 -2.02
C GLY A 242 26.09 9.65 -0.64
N HIS A 243 26.07 10.55 0.35
CA HIS A 243 26.54 10.25 1.70
C HIS A 243 25.42 9.58 2.53
N GLY A 244 25.47 8.26 2.66
CA GLY A 244 24.43 7.47 3.31
C GLY A 244 23.99 7.96 4.69
N LEU A 245 24.92 8.38 5.56
CA LEU A 245 24.59 8.88 6.89
C LEU A 245 23.80 10.19 6.82
N LEU A 246 24.21 11.13 5.96
CA LEU A 246 23.51 12.41 5.79
C LEU A 246 22.13 12.21 5.17
N PHE A 247 22.05 11.32 4.19
CA PHE A 247 20.78 10.93 3.60
C PHE A 247 19.83 10.33 4.66
N TRP A 248 20.31 9.38 5.45
CA TRP A 248 19.52 8.76 6.52
C TRP A 248 19.04 9.79 7.55
N LEU A 249 19.91 10.72 7.98
CA LEU A 249 19.54 11.80 8.91
C LEU A 249 18.49 12.73 8.32
N ALA A 250 18.69 13.22 7.09
CA ALA A 250 17.77 14.14 6.44
C ALA A 250 16.39 13.49 6.23
N PHE A 251 16.37 12.23 5.79
CA PHE A 251 15.14 11.47 5.63
C PHE A 251 14.42 11.24 6.97
N THR A 252 15.17 10.87 8.01
CA THR A 252 14.63 10.66 9.36
C THR A 252 14.00 11.93 9.92
N ILE A 253 14.64 13.09 9.71
CA ILE A 253 14.09 14.39 10.10
C ILE A 253 12.83 14.72 9.30
N ALA A 254 12.84 14.51 7.98
CA ALA A 254 11.71 14.78 7.11
C ALA A 254 10.48 13.93 7.44
N MET A 255 10.65 12.70 7.93
CA MET A 255 9.57 11.83 8.39
C MET A 255 8.91 12.30 9.70
N GLY A 256 9.64 13.03 10.56
CA GLY A 256 9.19 13.41 11.89
C GLY A 256 7.79 14.03 11.94
N PRO A 257 7.51 15.12 11.17
CA PRO A 257 6.20 15.75 11.13
C PRO A 257 5.07 14.80 10.72
N PHE A 258 5.31 13.91 9.77
CA PHE A 258 4.31 12.93 9.32
C PHE A 258 4.06 11.87 10.39
N CYS A 259 5.08 11.42 11.11
CA CYS A 259 4.92 10.52 12.26
C CYS A 259 4.08 11.15 13.38
N LEU A 260 4.19 12.47 13.60
CA LEU A 260 3.30 13.19 14.52
C LEU A 260 1.85 13.21 14.02
N TRP A 261 1.62 13.41 12.72
CA TRP A 261 0.28 13.46 12.16
C TRP A 261 -0.41 12.09 12.17
N LEU A 262 0.33 10.99 12.07
CA LEU A 262 -0.20 9.62 12.16
C LEU A 262 -0.94 9.36 13.48
N THR A 263 -0.64 10.13 14.54
CA THR A 263 -1.29 9.97 15.85
C THR A 263 -2.39 11.01 16.13
N LYS A 264 -2.66 11.93 15.17
CA LYS A 264 -3.59 13.07 15.35
C LYS A 264 -4.95 12.91 14.67
N GLY A 265 -5.57 11.74 14.79
CA GLY A 265 -6.90 11.46 14.25
C GLY A 265 -6.87 10.85 12.83
N GLN A 266 -7.98 10.22 12.44
CA GLN A 266 -8.05 9.35 11.25
C GLN A 266 -7.67 10.03 9.94
N VAL A 267 -8.20 11.23 9.67
CA VAL A 267 -7.93 11.96 8.41
C VAL A 267 -6.47 12.39 8.32
N LYS A 268 -5.93 12.96 9.39
CA LYS A 268 -4.51 13.38 9.44
C LYS A 268 -3.58 12.19 9.34
N ALA A 269 -3.94 11.07 9.98
CA ALA A 269 -3.18 9.82 9.89
C ALA A 269 -3.16 9.27 8.46
N ALA A 270 -4.27 9.31 7.74
CA ALA A 270 -4.34 8.86 6.36
C ALA A 270 -3.55 9.76 5.40
N ILE A 271 -3.59 11.10 5.61
CA ILE A 271 -2.75 12.06 4.85
C ILE A 271 -1.27 11.79 5.13
N ALA A 272 -0.88 11.60 6.40
CA ALA A 272 0.50 11.35 6.79
C ALA A 272 1.02 10.02 6.23
N PHE A 273 0.22 8.97 6.26
CA PHE A 273 0.56 7.68 5.64
C PHE A 273 0.81 7.85 4.13
N SER A 274 -0.06 8.59 3.45
CA SER A 274 0.09 8.89 2.03
C SER A 274 1.33 9.72 1.73
N ALA A 275 1.63 10.73 2.58
CA ALA A 275 2.82 11.56 2.45
C ALA A 275 4.11 10.76 2.67
N MET A 276 4.14 9.90 3.68
CA MET A 276 5.31 9.04 3.93
C MET A 276 5.56 8.05 2.80
N SER A 277 4.51 7.48 2.20
CA SER A 277 4.67 6.60 1.04
C SER A 277 5.22 7.36 -0.18
N ALA A 278 4.78 8.60 -0.39
CA ALA A 278 5.27 9.45 -1.48
C ALA A 278 6.70 9.97 -1.24
N LEU A 279 7.10 10.15 0.01
CA LEU A 279 8.45 10.51 0.41
C LEU A 279 9.41 9.32 0.27
N SER A 280 9.03 8.14 0.79
CA SER A 280 9.94 6.99 0.90
C SER A 280 10.26 6.35 -0.45
N VAL A 281 9.27 6.14 -1.31
CA VAL A 281 9.48 5.40 -2.56
C VAL A 281 10.48 6.08 -3.51
N PRO A 282 10.35 7.39 -3.84
CA PRO A 282 11.32 8.03 -4.74
C PRO A 282 12.72 8.11 -4.16
N LEU A 283 12.84 8.41 -2.87
CA LEU A 283 14.14 8.61 -2.24
C LEU A 283 14.92 7.31 -2.05
N THR A 284 14.24 6.20 -1.76
CA THR A 284 14.92 4.90 -1.61
C THR A 284 15.26 4.26 -2.95
N THR A 285 14.49 4.51 -4.01
CA THR A 285 14.82 4.04 -5.35
C THR A 285 15.94 4.84 -6.00
N SER A 286 16.11 6.12 -5.66
CA SER A 286 17.20 6.96 -6.18
C SER A 286 18.59 6.60 -5.61
N LEU A 287 18.66 5.74 -4.60
CA LEU A 287 19.93 5.19 -4.10
C LEU A 287 20.51 4.09 -5.02
N VAL A 288 19.72 3.62 -6.00
CA VAL A 288 20.20 2.66 -7.00
C VAL A 288 21.05 3.40 -8.04
N PRO A 289 22.29 2.95 -8.37
CA PRO A 289 23.27 3.70 -9.15
C PRO A 289 22.84 4.14 -10.55
N GLU A 290 21.82 3.55 -11.14
CA GLU A 290 21.39 3.81 -12.52
C GLU A 290 20.20 4.79 -12.65
N GLN A 291 19.64 5.32 -11.56
CA GLN A 291 18.48 6.21 -11.66
C GLN A 291 18.88 7.67 -11.84
N LYS A 292 18.44 8.21 -12.99
CA LYS A 292 18.52 9.62 -13.39
C LYS A 292 17.75 10.53 -12.42
N ASP A 293 18.23 11.77 -12.29
CA ASP A 293 17.65 12.93 -11.57
C ASP A 293 16.38 12.68 -10.74
N ALA A 294 16.60 12.47 -9.43
CA ALA A 294 15.52 12.18 -8.50
C ALA A 294 14.44 13.29 -8.47
N PHE A 295 14.77 14.53 -8.85
CA PHE A 295 13.80 15.63 -8.96
C PHE A 295 12.71 15.34 -10.00
N PHE A 296 13.10 14.97 -11.23
CA PHE A 296 12.15 14.64 -12.29
C PHE A 296 11.38 13.35 -11.96
N SER A 297 12.00 12.40 -11.29
CA SER A 297 11.34 11.19 -10.80
C SER A 297 10.22 11.51 -9.82
N ILE A 298 10.44 12.44 -8.86
CA ILE A 298 9.41 12.87 -7.91
C ILE A 298 8.25 13.55 -8.64
N LEU A 299 8.55 14.45 -9.58
CA LEU A 299 7.54 15.18 -10.34
C LEU A 299 6.70 14.25 -11.22
N TYR A 300 7.35 13.33 -11.92
CA TYR A 300 6.69 12.29 -12.72
C TYR A 300 5.76 11.43 -11.86
N ARG A 301 6.22 11.00 -10.69
CA ARG A 301 5.42 10.20 -9.75
C ARG A 301 4.22 10.97 -9.23
N PHE A 302 4.38 12.25 -8.91
CA PHE A 302 3.25 13.07 -8.49
C PHE A 302 2.18 13.15 -9.60
N SER A 303 2.58 13.45 -10.83
CA SER A 303 1.66 13.55 -11.96
C SER A 303 0.99 12.22 -12.29
N SER A 304 1.74 11.12 -12.30
CA SER A 304 1.20 9.78 -12.55
C SER A 304 0.19 9.34 -11.48
N ILE A 305 0.50 9.58 -10.20
CA ILE A 305 -0.43 9.31 -9.09
C ILE A 305 -1.68 10.19 -9.22
N PHE A 306 -1.52 11.47 -9.51
CA PHE A 306 -2.64 12.39 -9.64
C PHE A 306 -3.61 11.94 -10.74
N VAL A 307 -3.11 11.62 -11.91
CA VAL A 307 -3.90 11.11 -13.04
C VAL A 307 -4.56 9.78 -12.69
N ALA A 308 -3.81 8.84 -12.12
CA ALA A 308 -4.34 7.54 -11.72
C ALA A 308 -5.47 7.65 -10.68
N VAL A 309 -5.31 8.53 -9.69
CA VAL A 309 -6.32 8.78 -8.65
C VAL A 309 -7.60 9.36 -9.24
N LEU A 310 -7.48 10.34 -10.15
CA LEU A 310 -8.65 10.93 -10.82
C LEU A 310 -9.39 9.91 -11.70
N LEU A 311 -8.66 9.17 -12.52
CA LEU A 311 -9.25 8.13 -13.37
C LEU A 311 -9.92 7.04 -12.53
N THR A 312 -9.26 6.58 -11.47
CA THR A 312 -9.84 5.58 -10.56
C THR A 312 -11.12 6.08 -9.90
N ALA A 313 -11.15 7.32 -9.45
CA ALA A 313 -12.35 7.91 -8.85
C ALA A 313 -13.52 7.96 -9.87
N MET A 314 -13.23 8.32 -11.13
CA MET A 314 -14.23 8.29 -12.21
C MET A 314 -14.72 6.86 -12.49
N VAL A 315 -13.81 5.90 -12.64
CA VAL A 315 -14.15 4.48 -12.88
C VAL A 315 -15.00 3.93 -11.74
N MET A 316 -14.63 4.18 -10.49
CA MET A 316 -15.39 3.73 -9.32
C MET A 316 -16.81 4.31 -9.29
N TRP A 317 -16.96 5.58 -9.65
CA TRP A 317 -18.28 6.20 -9.73
C TRP A 317 -19.16 5.53 -10.79
N VAL A 318 -18.61 5.28 -11.99
CA VAL A 318 -19.31 4.61 -13.09
C VAL A 318 -19.67 3.17 -12.71
N VAL A 319 -18.68 2.40 -12.20
CA VAL A 319 -18.86 0.99 -11.82
C VAL A 319 -19.91 0.86 -10.71
N HIS A 320 -19.82 1.72 -9.68
CA HIS A 320 -20.81 1.72 -8.60
C HIS A 320 -22.23 2.00 -9.10
N HIS A 321 -22.40 3.00 -9.97
CA HIS A 321 -23.67 3.33 -10.56
C HIS A 321 -24.23 2.14 -11.37
N TRP A 322 -23.38 1.51 -12.17
CA TRP A 322 -23.77 0.38 -13.03
C TRP A 322 -24.17 -0.86 -12.23
N ILE A 323 -23.38 -1.22 -11.21
CA ILE A 323 -23.70 -2.34 -10.29
C ILE A 323 -25.02 -2.08 -9.59
N ARG A 324 -25.26 -0.86 -9.07
CA ARG A 324 -26.54 -0.53 -8.43
C ARG A 324 -27.72 -0.67 -9.37
N VAL A 325 -27.61 -0.19 -10.59
CA VAL A 325 -28.68 -0.34 -11.59
C VAL A 325 -28.96 -1.81 -11.92
N MET A 326 -27.91 -2.65 -12.01
CA MET A 326 -28.09 -4.10 -12.25
C MET A 326 -28.76 -4.81 -11.06
N LEU A 327 -28.30 -4.55 -9.84
CA LEU A 327 -28.86 -5.17 -8.64
C LEU A 327 -30.32 -4.77 -8.40
N LEU A 328 -30.69 -3.51 -8.67
CA LEU A 328 -32.06 -3.02 -8.54
C LEU A 328 -33.02 -3.55 -9.61
N LYS A 329 -32.51 -4.06 -10.73
CA LYS A 329 -33.34 -4.70 -11.79
C LYS A 329 -33.72 -6.14 -11.48
N HIS A 330 -33.09 -6.81 -10.51
CA HIS A 330 -33.44 -8.18 -10.10
C HIS A 330 -34.55 -8.16 -9.04
N PRO A 331 -35.79 -8.61 -9.36
CA PRO A 331 -36.93 -8.48 -8.45
C PRO A 331 -36.86 -9.34 -7.19
N GLU A 332 -36.04 -10.39 -7.18
CA GLU A 332 -35.87 -11.27 -6.01
C GLU A 332 -35.13 -10.61 -4.84
N MET A 333 -34.35 -9.59 -5.09
CA MET A 333 -33.57 -8.88 -4.04
C MET A 333 -34.34 -7.71 -3.39
N LYS A 334 -35.48 -7.33 -3.92
CA LYS A 334 -36.35 -6.28 -3.35
C LYS A 334 -37.02 -6.68 -2.03
N ASN A 335 -37.14 -7.97 -1.76
CA ASN A 335 -37.84 -8.50 -0.58
C ASN A 335 -36.95 -8.62 0.68
N VAL A 336 -35.67 -8.26 0.59
CA VAL A 336 -34.71 -8.30 1.72
C VAL A 336 -34.62 -6.94 2.44
N GLU A 337 -35.17 -5.87 1.85
CA GLU A 337 -35.18 -4.51 2.45
C GLU A 337 -36.48 -4.17 3.22
N MET A 338 -37.48 -5.08 3.29
CA MET A 338 -38.64 -4.91 4.14
C MET A 338 -38.54 -5.81 5.38
#